data_c8532f0a155d07388bbb30568f6d0761
#
_entry.id   c8532f0a155d07388bbb30568f6d0761
#
_cell.length_a   1.000
_cell.length_b   1.000
_cell.length_c   1.000
_cell.angle_alpha   90.00
_cell.angle_beta   90.00
_cell.angle_gamma   90.00
#
_symmetry.space_group_name_H-M   'P 1'
#
loop_
_entity.id
_entity.type
_entity.pdbx_description
1 polymer ?
#
loop_
_entity_poly.entity_id
_entity_poly.type
_entity_poly.pdbx_seq_one_letter_code
_entity_poly.pdbx_strand_id
1 'polypeptide(L)'
;MADPAKLIVVMVYDADPETGLPFAVGEPMQFDTSERAIRVAQGLADKHAGVIAWARTAIPDLGEYGDPEILYQAGEIGDMD
;
A
#
# COMPACT_ATOMS: atom_id res chain seq x y z
N MET A 1 -24.11 -0.82 -15.74
CA MET A 1 -23.44 -1.79 -14.87
C MET A 1 -21.99 -1.39 -14.70
N ALA A 2 -21.57 -1.10 -13.48
CA ALA A 2 -20.20 -0.70 -13.22
C ALA A 2 -19.30 -1.93 -13.11
N ASP A 3 -18.15 -1.88 -13.77
CA ASP A 3 -17.16 -2.94 -13.63
C ASP A 3 -16.50 -2.85 -12.27
N PRO A 4 -16.03 -3.98 -11.70
CA PRO A 4 -15.25 -3.92 -10.47
C PRO A 4 -14.02 -3.05 -10.65
N ALA A 5 -13.80 -2.15 -9.70
CA ALA A 5 -12.64 -1.27 -9.72
C ALA A 5 -11.58 -1.85 -8.82
N LYS A 6 -10.33 -1.79 -9.25
CA LYS A 6 -9.21 -2.24 -8.45
C LYS A 6 -8.50 -1.03 -7.88
N LEU A 7 -8.45 -0.96 -6.55
CA LEU A 7 -7.72 0.09 -5.85
C LEU A 7 -6.32 -0.43 -5.57
N ILE A 8 -5.31 0.26 -6.11
CA ILE A 8 -3.91 -0.13 -5.96
C ILE A 8 -3.20 1.00 -5.24
N VAL A 9 -2.60 0.70 -4.09
CA VAL A 9 -2.06 1.70 -3.18
C VAL A 9 -0.66 1.31 -2.72
N VAL A 10 0.21 2.30 -2.61
CA VAL A 10 1.53 2.16 -1.99
C VAL A 10 1.57 3.06 -0.76
N MET A 11 1.99 2.50 0.37
CA MET A 11 2.20 3.24 1.61
C MET A 11 3.64 3.08 2.07
N VAL A 12 4.19 4.16 2.62
CA VAL A 12 5.58 4.22 3.06
C VAL A 12 5.61 4.43 4.57
N TYR A 13 6.54 3.74 5.23
CA TYR A 13 6.72 3.83 6.67
C TYR A 13 8.16 4.16 7.03
N ASP A 14 8.35 5.00 8.03
CA ASP A 14 9.65 5.26 8.63
C ASP A 14 9.60 4.92 10.11
N ALA A 15 10.76 4.69 10.71
CA ALA A 15 10.85 4.39 12.14
C ALA A 15 10.94 5.69 12.94
N ASP A 16 10.14 5.77 14.01
CA ASP A 16 10.21 6.87 14.94
C ASP A 16 11.54 6.80 15.69
N PRO A 17 12.35 7.88 15.69
CA PRO A 17 13.65 7.86 16.36
C PRO A 17 13.57 7.69 17.86
N GLU A 18 12.44 8.03 18.49
CA GLU A 18 12.29 7.90 19.93
C GLU A 18 11.78 6.53 20.36
N THR A 19 10.83 5.97 19.62
CA THR A 19 10.19 4.72 19.98
C THR A 19 10.66 3.53 19.17
N GLY A 20 11.22 3.78 17.99
CA GLY A 20 11.60 2.72 17.05
C GLY A 20 10.43 2.09 16.33
N LEU A 21 9.21 2.58 16.57
CA LEU A 21 8.03 2.03 15.94
C LEU A 21 7.79 2.62 14.55
N PRO A 22 7.28 1.83 13.60
CA PRO A 22 6.99 2.34 12.27
C PRO A 22 5.76 3.25 12.27
N PHE A 23 5.82 4.30 11.46
CA PHE A 23 4.68 5.19 11.25
C PHE A 23 4.57 5.54 9.77
N ALA A 24 3.34 5.78 9.31
CA ALA A 24 3.09 6.11 7.92
C ALA A 24 3.61 7.50 7.58
N VAL A 25 4.29 7.62 6.45
CA VAL A 25 4.87 8.87 5.97
C VAL A 25 4.10 9.35 4.75
N GLY A 26 3.57 10.56 4.83
CA GLY A 26 2.82 11.14 3.73
C GLY A 26 1.48 10.45 3.49
N GLU A 27 0.91 10.69 2.33
CA GLU A 27 -0.38 10.13 1.96
C GLU A 27 -0.21 8.87 1.11
N PRO A 28 -1.17 7.92 1.20
CA PRO A 28 -1.14 6.75 0.32
C PRO A 28 -1.15 7.16 -1.15
N MET A 29 -0.35 6.48 -1.96
CA MET A 29 -0.24 6.75 -3.38
C MET A 29 -1.06 5.73 -4.16
N GLN A 30 -1.90 6.20 -5.08
CA GLN A 30 -2.70 5.34 -5.93
C GLN A 30 -2.04 5.15 -7.29
N PHE A 31 -2.19 3.95 -7.84
CA PHE A 31 -1.62 3.61 -9.14
C PHE A 31 -2.66 2.90 -10.01
N ASP A 32 -2.46 2.98 -11.32
CA ASP A 32 -3.35 2.34 -12.29
C ASP A 32 -3.06 0.86 -12.46
N THR A 33 -1.82 0.44 -12.23
CA THR A 33 -1.41 -0.94 -12.43
C THR A 33 -0.61 -1.46 -11.25
N SER A 34 -0.69 -2.77 -11.02
CA SER A 34 0.09 -3.42 -9.97
C SER A 34 1.58 -3.35 -10.26
N GLU A 35 1.97 -3.48 -11.53
CA GLU A 35 3.38 -3.42 -11.92
C GLU A 35 4.02 -2.09 -11.57
N ARG A 36 3.31 -0.99 -11.83
CA ARG A 36 3.81 0.33 -11.52
C ARG A 36 3.93 0.53 -10.00
N ALA A 37 2.93 0.07 -9.26
CA ALA A 37 2.95 0.16 -7.80
C ALA A 37 4.14 -0.61 -7.22
N ILE A 38 4.38 -1.82 -7.69
CA ILE A 38 5.50 -2.64 -7.23
C ILE A 38 6.83 -1.96 -7.55
N ARG A 39 6.97 -1.41 -8.75
CA ARG A 39 8.20 -0.74 -9.16
C ARG A 39 8.50 0.48 -8.27
N VAL A 40 7.49 1.28 -8.00
CA VAL A 40 7.64 2.45 -7.13
C VAL A 40 7.96 2.01 -5.71
N ALA A 41 7.27 0.98 -5.21
CA ALA A 41 7.52 0.46 -3.87
C ALA A 41 8.96 -0.05 -3.72
N GLN A 42 9.48 -0.75 -4.72
CA GLN A 42 10.86 -1.23 -4.71
C GLN A 42 11.86 -0.08 -4.64
N GLY A 43 11.60 1.01 -5.37
CA GLY A 43 12.46 2.18 -5.33
C GLY A 43 12.41 2.90 -3.99
N LEU A 44 11.27 2.91 -3.33
CA LEU A 44 11.10 3.55 -2.03
C LEU A 44 11.66 2.72 -0.89
N ALA A 45 11.74 1.40 -1.06
CA ALA A 45 12.23 0.50 -0.02
C ALA A 45 13.67 0.81 0.41
N ASP A 46 14.48 1.35 -0.50
CA ASP A 46 15.86 1.71 -0.19
C ASP A 46 15.97 3.03 0.58
N LYS A 47 14.91 3.83 0.58
CA LYS A 47 14.93 5.18 1.15
C LYS A 47 14.18 5.31 2.46
N HIS A 48 13.39 4.31 2.81
CA HIS A 48 12.52 4.35 3.98
C HIS A 48 12.63 3.05 4.76
N ALA A 49 12.18 3.09 6.01
CA ALA A 49 12.25 1.92 6.89
C ALA A 49 11.36 0.78 6.41
N GLY A 50 10.24 1.11 5.79
CA GLY A 50 9.34 0.10 5.25
C GLY A 50 8.46 0.64 4.14
N VAL A 51 7.98 -0.25 3.29
CA VAL A 51 7.05 0.09 2.23
C VAL A 51 6.13 -1.10 1.98
N ILE A 52 4.88 -0.81 1.64
CA ILE A 52 3.92 -1.85 1.27
C ILE A 52 3.12 -1.38 0.06
N ALA A 53 2.95 -2.28 -0.90
CA ALA A 53 2.04 -2.10 -2.03
C ALA A 53 0.94 -3.14 -1.91
N TRP A 54 -0.31 -2.69 -1.96
CA TRP A 54 -1.45 -3.59 -1.84
C TRP A 54 -2.55 -3.17 -2.79
N ALA A 55 -3.44 -4.12 -3.08
CA ALA A 55 -4.55 -3.90 -3.97
C ALA A 55 -5.82 -4.48 -3.35
N ARG A 56 -6.95 -3.86 -3.66
CA ARG A 56 -8.26 -4.30 -3.21
C ARG A 56 -9.25 -4.10 -4.35
N THR A 57 -10.10 -5.09 -4.56
CA THR A 57 -11.19 -4.98 -5.52
C THR A 57 -12.39 -4.35 -4.84
N ALA A 58 -12.98 -3.35 -5.48
CA ALA A 58 -14.20 -2.71 -5.00
C ALA A 58 -15.29 -2.92 -6.03
N ILE A 59 -16.49 -3.23 -5.54
CA ILE A 59 -17.69 -3.34 -6.37
C ILE A 59 -18.65 -2.23 -5.92
N PRO A 60 -18.57 -1.05 -6.57
CA PRO A 60 -19.28 0.14 -6.07
C PRO A 60 -20.80 -0.03 -5.99
N ASP A 61 -21.39 -0.74 -6.94
CA ASP A 61 -22.83 -0.94 -6.97
C ASP A 61 -23.37 -1.72 -5.77
N LEU A 62 -22.53 -2.57 -5.20
CA LEU A 62 -22.92 -3.41 -4.07
C LEU A 62 -22.31 -2.91 -2.76
N GLY A 63 -21.45 -1.90 -2.82
CA GLY A 63 -20.73 -1.42 -1.64
C GLY A 63 -19.79 -2.44 -1.05
N GLU A 64 -19.40 -3.43 -1.83
CA GLU A 64 -18.52 -4.50 -1.36
C GLU A 64 -17.07 -4.25 -1.71
N TYR A 65 -16.19 -4.68 -0.81
CA TYR A 65 -14.75 -4.61 -1.00
C TYR A 65 -14.16 -5.99 -0.76
N GLY A 66 -13.30 -6.42 -1.67
CA GLY A 66 -12.56 -7.66 -1.49
C GLY A 66 -11.47 -7.52 -0.45
N ASP A 67 -10.89 -8.64 -0.04
CA ASP A 67 -9.75 -8.63 0.88
C ASP A 67 -8.54 -7.98 0.21
N PRO A 68 -7.72 -7.24 0.97
CA PRO A 68 -6.51 -6.65 0.39
C PRO A 68 -5.53 -7.73 -0.01
N GLU A 69 -4.91 -7.53 -1.19
CA GLU A 69 -3.88 -8.40 -1.70
C GLU A 69 -2.54 -7.68 -1.58
N ILE A 70 -1.56 -8.31 -0.94
CA ILE A 70 -0.24 -7.72 -0.80
C ILE A 70 0.55 -7.98 -2.08
N LEU A 71 0.92 -6.91 -2.77
CA LEU A 71 1.69 -6.98 -4.00
C LEU A 71 3.19 -6.98 -3.74
N TYR A 72 3.63 -6.17 -2.78
CA TYR A 72 5.03 -6.04 -2.41
C TYR A 72 5.12 -5.52 -0.98
N GLN A 73 6.08 -6.01 -0.25
CA GLN A 73 6.30 -5.59 1.14
C GLN A 73 7.79 -5.68 1.46
N ALA A 74 8.33 -4.64 2.07
CA ALA A 74 9.73 -4.63 2.47
C ALA A 74 9.90 -3.81 3.74
N GLY A 75 10.83 -4.23 4.59
CA GLY A 75 11.17 -3.54 5.82
C GLY A 75 10.06 -3.61 6.88
N GLU A 76 10.09 -2.63 7.79
CA GLU A 76 9.13 -2.55 8.87
C GLU A 76 7.92 -1.72 8.43
N ILE A 77 6.75 -2.30 8.57
CA ILE A 77 5.50 -1.62 8.25
C ILE A 77 4.60 -1.62 9.49
N GLY A 78 3.69 -0.65 9.52
CA GLY A 78 2.72 -0.59 10.59
C GLY A 78 1.73 -1.75 10.54
N ASP A 79 1.03 -1.96 11.65
CA ASP A 79 -0.01 -2.96 11.73
C ASP A 79 -1.17 -2.56 10.81
N MET A 80 -1.59 -3.48 9.97
CA MET A 80 -2.68 -3.24 9.02
C MET A 80 -4.03 -3.78 9.47
N ASP A 81 -4.11 -4.33 10.65
CA ASP A 81 -5.39 -4.85 11.19
C ASP A 81 -6.36 -3.75 11.56
#